data_39d6b8310f4a99ca42b3034ab5bb3175
#
_entry.id   39d6b8310f4a99ca42b3034ab5bb3175
#
_cell.length_a   1.000
_cell.length_b   1.000
_cell.length_c   1.000
_cell.angle_alpha   90.00
_cell.angle_beta   90.00
_cell.angle_gamma   90.00
#
_symmetry.space_group_name_H-M   'P 1'
#
loop_
_entity.id
_entity.type
_entity.pdbx_description
1 polymer ?
#
loop_
_entity_poly.entity_id
_entity_poly.type
_entity_poly.pdbx_seq_one_letter_code
_entity_poly.pdbx_strand_id
1 'polypeptide(L)'
;MNYRKLGKTGFSVSEISLGTWQVGGRWGEAFSHGNADNILNAAVDAGINFIDTADVYGDGDSEKAVGRLVRSRSERIFVATKCGRRLQPHTADAYQPAVLRQFVEDSLRNMHLETLDLVQLHCPPTEVYYRPEIFELFDRLREEGKIQHLGVSIEKVEEGLKAIEFPSVATVQVIFNLFRQRPPELLFREAARRNVGLIVRVPLASGLLTGKFSPQTHFAPDDHRAFNRHGEAFDKGETFAGVDYATGLEAVAELQAVLGKQAPLAAQALRWILMFDEVSCVIPGASSPEQVLANLEATELPALAAEQLLAVREVYDRRIRPLVHYTW
;
A
#
# COMPACT_ATOMS: atom_id res chain seq x y z
N MET A 1 13.76 9.04 11.87
CA MET A 1 13.02 7.86 11.35
C MET A 1 12.73 6.91 12.50
N ASN A 2 11.48 6.50 12.69
CA ASN A 2 11.09 5.48 13.66
C ASN A 2 10.88 4.14 12.93
N TYR A 3 11.05 3.04 13.69
CA TYR A 3 10.86 1.69 13.18
C TYR A 3 9.83 0.96 14.04
N ARG A 4 8.95 0.19 13.38
CA ARG A 4 7.88 -0.58 14.03
C ARG A 4 7.97 -2.05 13.64
N LYS A 5 7.51 -2.94 14.51
CA LYS A 5 7.46 -4.38 14.19
C LYS A 5 6.39 -4.66 13.14
N LEU A 6 6.75 -5.45 12.13
CA LEU A 6 5.81 -5.89 11.10
C LEU A 6 5.15 -7.22 11.54
N GLY A 7 4.25 -7.13 12.51
CA GLY A 7 3.58 -8.30 13.07
C GLY A 7 4.55 -9.43 13.48
N LYS A 8 4.17 -10.66 13.17
CA LYS A 8 4.96 -11.87 13.49
C LYS A 8 6.10 -12.18 12.51
N THR A 9 6.42 -11.29 11.56
CA THR A 9 7.54 -11.50 10.65
C THR A 9 8.90 -11.41 11.32
N GLY A 10 8.98 -10.76 12.48
CA GLY A 10 10.26 -10.44 13.13
C GLY A 10 10.96 -9.20 12.53
N PHE A 11 10.45 -8.63 11.44
CA PHE A 11 11.05 -7.46 10.80
C PHE A 11 10.74 -6.20 11.59
N SER A 12 11.76 -5.33 11.71
CA SER A 12 11.63 -3.97 12.21
C SER A 12 11.71 -3.03 11.01
N VAL A 13 10.57 -2.48 10.60
CA VAL A 13 10.43 -1.70 9.35
C VAL A 13 10.23 -0.22 9.66
N SER A 14 10.69 0.66 8.76
CA SER A 14 10.46 2.09 8.86
C SER A 14 8.96 2.41 8.82
N GLU A 15 8.48 3.28 9.74
CA GLU A 15 7.05 3.60 9.82
C GLU A 15 6.51 4.32 8.58
N ILE A 16 7.36 5.11 7.88
CA ILE A 16 7.16 5.52 6.50
C ILE A 16 8.12 4.67 5.66
N SER A 17 7.55 3.93 4.75
CA SER A 17 8.22 3.01 3.82
C SER A 17 7.98 3.47 2.38
N LEU A 18 8.38 2.72 1.37
CA LEU A 18 8.22 3.13 -0.02
C LEU A 18 7.35 2.15 -0.81
N GLY A 19 6.25 2.65 -1.41
CA GLY A 19 5.51 1.96 -2.46
C GLY A 19 6.09 2.31 -3.83
N THR A 20 6.32 1.29 -4.67
CA THR A 20 7.06 1.47 -5.92
C THR A 20 6.19 1.52 -7.18
N TRP A 21 4.90 1.67 -7.06
CA TRP A 21 4.01 1.73 -8.23
C TRP A 21 4.38 2.83 -9.23
N GLN A 22 4.94 3.95 -8.75
CA GLN A 22 5.33 5.10 -9.57
C GLN A 22 6.85 5.30 -9.65
N VAL A 23 7.64 4.34 -9.17
CA VAL A 23 9.10 4.53 -9.04
C VAL A 23 9.81 4.70 -10.38
N GLY A 24 9.30 4.11 -11.43
CA GLY A 24 9.89 4.18 -12.78
C GLY A 24 9.46 5.39 -13.61
N GLY A 25 8.55 6.22 -13.11
CA GLY A 25 8.02 7.35 -13.86
C GLY A 25 6.55 7.62 -13.58
N ARG A 26 5.97 8.50 -14.39
CA ARG A 26 4.54 8.80 -14.35
C ARG A 26 3.77 7.79 -15.17
N TRP A 27 2.47 7.75 -14.95
CA TRP A 27 1.56 6.98 -15.80
C TRP A 27 1.69 7.35 -17.27
N GLY A 28 1.68 6.33 -18.14
CA GLY A 28 1.81 6.50 -19.59
C GLY A 28 3.21 6.78 -20.10
N GLU A 29 4.19 6.93 -19.22
CA GLU A 29 5.60 7.07 -19.58
C GLU A 29 6.30 5.71 -19.57
N ALA A 30 7.30 5.56 -20.44
CA ALA A 30 8.18 4.39 -20.39
C ALA A 30 8.92 4.33 -19.04
N PHE A 31 9.12 3.12 -18.52
CA PHE A 31 9.82 2.93 -17.24
C PHE A 31 11.26 3.47 -17.31
N SER A 32 11.55 4.46 -16.49
CA SER A 32 12.86 5.07 -16.36
C SER A 32 13.68 4.38 -15.28
N HIS A 33 14.60 3.52 -15.66
CA HIS A 33 15.50 2.83 -14.72
C HIS A 33 16.33 3.82 -13.89
N GLY A 34 16.86 4.89 -14.51
CA GLY A 34 17.64 5.90 -13.79
C GLY A 34 16.82 6.65 -12.74
N ASN A 35 15.56 7.01 -13.06
CA ASN A 35 14.67 7.64 -12.09
C ASN A 35 14.34 6.67 -10.96
N ALA A 36 14.06 5.40 -11.27
CA ALA A 36 13.82 4.36 -10.29
C ALA A 36 14.99 4.20 -9.31
N ASP A 37 16.22 4.08 -9.86
CA ASP A 37 17.42 3.94 -9.04
C ASP A 37 17.64 5.17 -8.15
N ASN A 38 17.39 6.39 -8.64
CA ASN A 38 17.49 7.62 -7.84
C ASN A 38 16.49 7.66 -6.68
N ILE A 39 15.23 7.32 -6.93
CA ILE A 39 14.17 7.29 -5.89
C ILE A 39 14.49 6.23 -4.83
N LEU A 40 14.84 5.03 -5.27
CA LEU A 40 15.13 3.90 -4.40
C LEU A 40 16.34 4.18 -3.50
N ASN A 41 17.44 4.72 -4.07
CA ASN A 41 18.61 5.11 -3.27
C ASN A 41 18.29 6.23 -2.29
N ALA A 42 17.59 7.28 -2.72
CA ALA A 42 17.17 8.37 -1.82
C ALA A 42 16.32 7.87 -0.65
N ALA A 43 15.47 6.86 -0.87
CA ALA A 43 14.68 6.25 0.18
C ALA A 43 15.56 5.54 1.22
N VAL A 44 16.50 4.72 0.78
CA VAL A 44 17.41 3.99 1.69
C VAL A 44 18.35 4.96 2.42
N ASP A 45 18.90 5.95 1.72
CA ASP A 45 19.76 6.99 2.31
C ASP A 45 19.04 7.81 3.39
N ALA A 46 17.72 7.96 3.26
CA ALA A 46 16.86 8.60 4.25
C ALA A 46 16.41 7.67 5.40
N GLY A 47 16.87 6.42 5.42
CA GLY A 47 16.58 5.44 6.48
C GLY A 47 15.35 4.55 6.23
N ILE A 48 14.74 4.59 5.04
CA ILE A 48 13.69 3.64 4.67
C ILE A 48 14.33 2.26 4.46
N ASN A 49 13.82 1.25 5.14
CA ASN A 49 14.31 -0.13 5.06
C ASN A 49 13.26 -1.15 4.63
N PHE A 50 12.04 -0.70 4.25
CA PHE A 50 11.00 -1.57 3.72
C PHE A 50 10.47 -1.00 2.41
N ILE A 51 10.49 -1.83 1.36
CA ILE A 51 10.07 -1.45 0.00
C ILE A 51 8.99 -2.42 -0.46
N ASP A 52 7.85 -1.87 -0.88
CA ASP A 52 6.71 -2.62 -1.41
C ASP A 52 6.64 -2.48 -2.92
N THR A 53 6.76 -3.58 -3.64
CA THR A 53 6.64 -3.70 -5.09
C THR A 53 5.56 -4.70 -5.50
N ALA A 54 5.42 -5.02 -6.77
CA ALA A 54 4.57 -6.08 -7.31
C ALA A 54 5.04 -6.52 -8.70
N ASP A 55 4.70 -7.75 -9.08
CA ASP A 55 4.97 -8.36 -10.38
C ASP A 55 4.34 -7.62 -11.56
N VAL A 56 3.24 -6.89 -11.34
CA VAL A 56 2.54 -6.10 -12.36
C VAL A 56 3.10 -4.68 -12.54
N TYR A 57 3.95 -4.20 -11.63
CA TYR A 57 4.44 -2.82 -11.69
C TYR A 57 5.51 -2.69 -12.78
N GLY A 58 5.16 -1.96 -13.86
CA GLY A 58 6.02 -1.83 -15.03
C GLY A 58 6.37 -3.20 -15.65
N ASP A 59 5.45 -4.16 -15.60
CA ASP A 59 5.63 -5.53 -16.09
C ASP A 59 6.92 -6.19 -15.56
N GLY A 60 7.14 -6.07 -14.24
CA GLY A 60 8.29 -6.60 -13.53
C GLY A 60 9.51 -5.68 -13.49
N ASP A 61 9.52 -4.54 -14.15
CA ASP A 61 10.66 -3.62 -14.12
C ASP A 61 10.86 -2.98 -12.75
N SER A 62 9.78 -2.76 -11.99
CA SER A 62 9.87 -2.34 -10.60
C SER A 62 10.57 -3.39 -9.73
N GLU A 63 10.23 -4.68 -9.87
CA GLU A 63 10.93 -5.77 -9.17
C GLU A 63 12.42 -5.83 -9.53
N LYS A 64 12.74 -5.70 -10.82
CA LYS A 64 14.15 -5.67 -11.29
C LYS A 64 14.93 -4.49 -10.69
N ALA A 65 14.32 -3.31 -10.58
CA ALA A 65 14.95 -2.14 -9.96
C ALA A 65 15.17 -2.35 -8.46
N VAL A 66 14.16 -2.85 -7.73
CA VAL A 66 14.28 -3.18 -6.31
C VAL A 66 15.35 -4.25 -6.08
N GLY A 67 15.39 -5.30 -6.92
CA GLY A 67 16.40 -6.35 -6.83
C GLY A 67 17.84 -5.81 -7.06
N ARG A 68 18.03 -4.87 -8.00
CA ARG A 68 19.34 -4.20 -8.17
C ARG A 68 19.73 -3.44 -6.92
N LEU A 69 18.81 -2.66 -6.36
CA LEU A 69 19.05 -1.91 -5.12
C LEU A 69 19.50 -2.83 -4.00
N VAL A 70 18.72 -3.86 -3.67
CA VAL A 70 19.00 -4.78 -2.57
C VAL A 70 20.39 -5.41 -2.69
N ARG A 71 20.79 -5.81 -3.91
CA ARG A 71 22.11 -6.42 -4.14
C ARG A 71 23.27 -5.43 -4.13
N SER A 72 23.00 -4.14 -4.32
CA SER A 72 24.02 -3.09 -4.35
C SER A 72 24.27 -2.43 -2.99
N ARG A 73 23.38 -2.65 -2.01
CA ARG A 73 23.44 -2.02 -0.69
C ARG A 73 23.88 -3.01 0.38
N SER A 74 24.61 -2.52 1.38
CA SER A 74 25.02 -3.30 2.56
C SER A 74 23.97 -3.31 3.66
N GLU A 75 23.08 -2.31 3.67
CA GLU A 75 21.99 -2.18 4.65
C GLU A 75 20.95 -3.27 4.44
N ARG A 76 20.34 -3.77 5.52
CA ARG A 76 19.22 -4.71 5.42
C ARG A 76 17.97 -3.99 4.95
N ILE A 77 17.58 -4.26 3.73
CA ILE A 77 16.35 -3.78 3.10
C ILE A 77 15.38 -4.95 3.04
N PHE A 78 14.20 -4.81 3.63
CA PHE A 78 13.11 -5.77 3.53
C PHE A 78 12.27 -5.48 2.29
N VAL A 79 11.91 -6.51 1.54
CA VAL A 79 11.14 -6.37 0.31
C VAL A 79 9.84 -7.15 0.39
N ALA A 80 8.74 -6.46 0.13
CA ALA A 80 7.46 -7.08 -0.16
C ALA A 80 7.18 -7.02 -1.66
N THR A 81 6.81 -8.16 -2.26
CA THR A 81 6.21 -8.19 -3.59
C THR A 81 4.82 -8.78 -3.55
N LYS A 82 4.12 -8.80 -4.68
CA LYS A 82 2.75 -9.29 -4.77
C LYS A 82 2.58 -10.16 -6.01
N CYS A 83 1.66 -11.12 -5.94
CA CYS A 83 1.33 -12.00 -7.04
C CYS A 83 -0.19 -12.23 -7.18
N GLY A 84 -0.61 -12.68 -8.36
CA GLY A 84 -1.98 -13.07 -8.66
C GLY A 84 -2.75 -12.06 -9.51
N ARG A 85 -2.43 -10.76 -9.47
CA ARG A 85 -3.16 -9.73 -10.23
C ARG A 85 -2.92 -9.82 -11.75
N ARG A 86 -1.86 -10.52 -12.19
CA ARG A 86 -1.59 -10.78 -13.62
C ARG A 86 -2.53 -11.79 -14.25
N LEU A 87 -3.34 -12.50 -13.47
CA LEU A 87 -4.29 -13.49 -13.99
C LEU A 87 -5.33 -12.84 -14.92
N GLN A 88 -5.55 -13.46 -16.07
CA GLN A 88 -6.55 -13.04 -17.05
C GLN A 88 -7.38 -14.28 -17.48
N PRO A 89 -8.67 -14.35 -17.15
CA PRO A 89 -9.43 -13.38 -16.36
C PRO A 89 -9.01 -13.38 -14.86
N HIS A 90 -9.21 -12.26 -14.18
CA HIS A 90 -8.95 -12.11 -12.75
C HIS A 90 -10.13 -12.66 -11.92
N THR A 91 -10.26 -13.98 -11.90
CA THR A 91 -11.34 -14.73 -11.22
C THR A 91 -10.79 -15.71 -10.21
N ALA A 92 -11.58 -16.11 -9.23
CA ALA A 92 -11.15 -17.06 -8.20
C ALA A 92 -10.68 -18.40 -8.80
N ASP A 93 -11.31 -18.88 -9.87
CA ASP A 93 -10.93 -20.14 -10.53
C ASP A 93 -9.56 -20.07 -11.19
N ALA A 94 -9.10 -18.89 -11.61
CA ALA A 94 -7.77 -18.71 -12.17
C ALA A 94 -6.65 -18.80 -11.13
N TYR A 95 -6.95 -18.63 -9.84
CA TYR A 95 -6.00 -18.74 -8.74
C TYR A 95 -5.66 -20.22 -8.46
N GLN A 96 -4.86 -20.81 -9.34
CA GLN A 96 -4.39 -22.18 -9.19
C GLN A 96 -3.02 -22.22 -8.51
N PRO A 97 -2.75 -23.16 -7.57
CA PRO A 97 -1.46 -23.25 -6.88
C PRO A 97 -0.24 -23.28 -7.81
N ALA A 98 -0.31 -24.01 -8.91
CA ALA A 98 0.79 -24.09 -9.88
C ALA A 98 1.10 -22.73 -10.55
N VAL A 99 0.06 -21.95 -10.85
CA VAL A 99 0.22 -20.64 -11.49
C VAL A 99 0.77 -19.61 -10.50
N LEU A 100 0.29 -19.61 -9.25
CA LEU A 100 0.81 -18.74 -8.21
C LEU A 100 2.26 -19.05 -7.86
N ARG A 101 2.65 -20.34 -7.84
CA ARG A 101 4.05 -20.76 -7.70
C ARG A 101 4.91 -20.14 -8.80
N GLN A 102 4.44 -20.19 -10.05
CA GLN A 102 5.16 -19.62 -11.19
C GLN A 102 5.40 -18.13 -11.00
N PHE A 103 4.39 -17.36 -10.54
CA PHE A 103 4.55 -15.93 -10.27
C PHE A 103 5.59 -15.64 -9.18
N VAL A 104 5.64 -16.45 -8.12
CA VAL A 104 6.67 -16.32 -7.08
C VAL A 104 8.07 -16.60 -7.66
N GLU A 105 8.21 -17.62 -8.48
CA GLU A 105 9.48 -17.96 -9.14
C GLU A 105 9.88 -16.90 -10.17
N ASP A 106 8.92 -16.27 -10.86
CA ASP A 106 9.19 -15.12 -11.73
C ASP A 106 9.70 -13.92 -10.94
N SER A 107 9.11 -13.60 -9.79
CA SER A 107 9.57 -12.53 -8.90
C SER A 107 10.99 -12.77 -8.38
N LEU A 108 11.32 -14.01 -7.99
CA LEU A 108 12.70 -14.39 -7.62
C LEU A 108 13.68 -14.13 -8.76
N ARG A 109 13.30 -14.50 -10.00
CA ARG A 109 14.13 -14.24 -11.20
C ARG A 109 14.25 -12.74 -11.50
N ASN A 110 13.17 -11.98 -11.44
CA ASN A 110 13.18 -10.54 -11.69
C ASN A 110 14.11 -9.82 -10.73
N MET A 111 14.07 -10.16 -9.46
CA MET A 111 14.89 -9.52 -8.43
C MET A 111 16.30 -10.12 -8.33
N HIS A 112 16.57 -11.29 -8.95
CA HIS A 112 17.77 -12.09 -8.75
C HIS A 112 18.04 -12.37 -7.26
N LEU A 113 17.02 -12.81 -6.54
CA LEU A 113 17.07 -13.22 -5.13
C LEU A 113 16.77 -14.71 -5.01
N GLU A 114 17.35 -15.36 -4.01
CA GLU A 114 17.08 -16.75 -3.69
C GLU A 114 15.83 -16.91 -2.82
N THR A 115 15.54 -15.90 -2.00
CA THR A 115 14.38 -15.89 -1.08
C THR A 115 13.75 -14.50 -1.09
N LEU A 116 12.42 -14.43 -1.15
CA LEU A 116 11.64 -13.19 -0.98
C LEU A 116 11.26 -13.03 0.49
N ASP A 117 11.41 -11.83 1.04
CA ASP A 117 11.08 -11.56 2.45
C ASP A 117 9.58 -11.69 2.72
N LEU A 118 8.77 -11.08 1.86
CA LEU A 118 7.30 -11.08 1.97
C LEU A 118 6.66 -11.17 0.60
N VAL A 119 5.81 -12.15 0.39
CA VAL A 119 4.94 -12.25 -0.80
C VAL A 119 3.50 -12.05 -0.38
N GLN A 120 2.76 -11.21 -1.10
CA GLN A 120 1.38 -10.92 -0.80
C GLN A 120 0.46 -11.37 -1.95
N LEU A 121 -0.69 -11.97 -1.66
CA LEU A 121 -1.76 -12.10 -2.64
C LEU A 121 -2.27 -10.70 -3.00
N HIS A 122 -2.30 -10.36 -4.30
CA HIS A 122 -2.54 -9.01 -4.78
C HIS A 122 -4.02 -8.76 -5.06
N CYS A 123 -4.78 -8.40 -4.02
CA CYS A 123 -6.21 -8.11 -4.08
C CYS A 123 -6.98 -9.21 -4.85
N PRO A 124 -6.89 -10.47 -4.43
CA PRO A 124 -7.60 -11.55 -5.09
C PRO A 124 -9.11 -11.41 -4.93
N PRO A 125 -9.93 -12.03 -5.80
CA PRO A 125 -11.36 -12.18 -5.56
C PRO A 125 -11.65 -12.76 -4.19
N THR A 126 -12.74 -12.32 -3.54
CA THR A 126 -13.09 -12.68 -2.15
C THR A 126 -13.12 -14.19 -1.92
N GLU A 127 -13.56 -14.98 -2.92
CA GLU A 127 -13.65 -16.44 -2.84
C GLU A 127 -12.30 -17.13 -2.64
N VAL A 128 -11.19 -16.50 -3.05
CA VAL A 128 -9.83 -17.03 -2.86
C VAL A 128 -9.49 -17.20 -1.37
N TYR A 129 -10.00 -16.34 -0.51
CA TYR A 129 -9.80 -16.43 0.94
C TYR A 129 -10.49 -17.63 1.59
N TYR A 130 -11.36 -18.34 0.86
CA TYR A 130 -12.04 -19.57 1.31
C TYR A 130 -11.44 -20.84 0.68
N ARG A 131 -10.27 -20.71 0.03
CA ARG A 131 -9.56 -21.81 -0.64
C ARG A 131 -8.26 -22.16 0.10
N PRO A 132 -8.29 -23.08 1.09
CA PRO A 132 -7.13 -23.40 1.92
C PRO A 132 -5.93 -23.88 1.10
N GLU A 133 -6.14 -24.56 -0.03
CA GLU A 133 -5.06 -25.06 -0.91
C GLU A 133 -4.15 -23.94 -1.44
N ILE A 134 -4.66 -22.69 -1.52
CA ILE A 134 -3.85 -21.53 -1.90
C ILE A 134 -2.88 -21.18 -0.77
N PHE A 135 -3.34 -21.14 0.48
CA PHE A 135 -2.49 -20.83 1.64
C PHE A 135 -1.47 -21.95 1.90
N GLU A 136 -1.88 -23.21 1.75
CA GLU A 136 -0.99 -24.38 1.83
C GLU A 136 0.14 -24.35 0.78
N LEU A 137 -0.10 -23.81 -0.41
CA LEU A 137 0.96 -23.55 -1.39
C LEU A 137 2.05 -22.64 -0.79
N PHE A 138 1.66 -21.51 -0.17
CA PHE A 138 2.61 -20.57 0.38
C PHE A 138 3.34 -21.15 1.61
N ASP A 139 2.70 -22.02 2.39
CA ASP A 139 3.39 -22.79 3.44
C ASP A 139 4.50 -23.66 2.86
N ARG A 140 4.22 -24.38 1.76
CA ARG A 140 5.25 -25.17 1.04
C ARG A 140 6.36 -24.28 0.47
N LEU A 141 6.04 -23.13 -0.12
CA LEU A 141 7.06 -22.18 -0.63
C LEU A 141 7.97 -21.64 0.47
N ARG A 142 7.43 -21.47 1.68
CA ARG A 142 8.20 -21.10 2.86
C ARG A 142 9.13 -22.24 3.32
N GLU A 143 8.63 -23.47 3.37
CA GLU A 143 9.43 -24.67 3.69
C GLU A 143 10.56 -24.90 2.68
N GLU A 144 10.32 -24.60 1.40
CA GLU A 144 11.31 -24.65 0.33
C GLU A 144 12.34 -23.49 0.40
N GLY A 145 12.15 -22.51 1.30
CA GLY A 145 13.01 -21.34 1.42
C GLY A 145 12.84 -20.28 0.32
N LYS A 146 11.80 -20.38 -0.52
CA LYS A 146 11.55 -19.42 -1.61
C LYS A 146 10.96 -18.10 -1.09
N ILE A 147 10.23 -18.15 0.01
CA ILE A 147 9.67 -16.98 0.70
C ILE A 147 9.90 -17.10 2.21
N GLN A 148 10.01 -15.97 2.91
CA GLN A 148 10.03 -15.99 4.36
C GLN A 148 8.62 -15.89 4.95
N HIS A 149 7.78 -15.00 4.39
CA HIS A 149 6.44 -14.73 4.90
C HIS A 149 5.40 -14.60 3.79
N LEU A 150 4.16 -14.99 4.14
CA LEU A 150 2.96 -14.71 3.35
C LEU A 150 2.22 -13.52 3.95
N GLY A 151 1.73 -12.64 3.08
CA GLY A 151 0.76 -11.59 3.38
C GLY A 151 -0.40 -11.58 2.39
N VAL A 152 -1.33 -10.68 2.61
CA VAL A 152 -2.42 -10.41 1.66
C VAL A 152 -2.58 -8.90 1.47
N SER A 153 -2.84 -8.45 0.25
CA SER A 153 -3.37 -7.12 -0.04
C SER A 153 -4.86 -7.27 -0.32
N ILE A 154 -5.67 -6.47 0.34
CA ILE A 154 -7.13 -6.61 0.35
C ILE A 154 -7.82 -5.36 -0.19
N GLU A 155 -9.04 -5.53 -0.70
CA GLU A 155 -9.95 -4.42 -0.98
C GLU A 155 -10.91 -4.18 0.19
N LYS A 156 -11.51 -5.25 0.75
CA LYS A 156 -12.54 -5.18 1.79
C LYS A 156 -11.98 -5.60 3.15
N VAL A 157 -12.49 -4.97 4.21
CA VAL A 157 -12.15 -5.31 5.60
C VAL A 157 -12.44 -6.79 5.90
N GLU A 158 -13.55 -7.33 5.37
CA GLU A 158 -13.96 -8.72 5.57
C GLU A 158 -12.95 -9.72 4.98
N GLU A 159 -12.31 -9.37 3.88
CA GLU A 159 -11.25 -10.17 3.27
C GLU A 159 -10.04 -10.29 4.20
N GLY A 160 -9.65 -9.17 4.83
CA GLY A 160 -8.59 -9.16 5.83
C GLY A 160 -8.94 -10.00 7.06
N LEU A 161 -10.18 -9.86 7.57
CA LEU A 161 -10.66 -10.67 8.70
C LEU A 161 -10.65 -12.16 8.38
N LYS A 162 -11.04 -12.55 7.16
CA LYS A 162 -10.98 -13.94 6.72
C LYS A 162 -9.54 -14.42 6.52
N ALA A 163 -8.69 -13.62 5.91
CA ALA A 163 -7.29 -13.98 5.66
C ALA A 163 -6.51 -14.27 6.95
N ILE A 164 -6.71 -13.47 8.00
CA ILE A 164 -5.99 -13.65 9.28
C ILE A 164 -6.44 -14.87 10.10
N GLU A 165 -7.45 -15.60 9.64
CA GLU A 165 -7.78 -16.93 10.19
C GLU A 165 -6.69 -17.97 9.84
N PHE A 166 -5.95 -17.79 8.72
CA PHE A 166 -4.85 -18.63 8.36
C PHE A 166 -3.60 -18.26 9.16
N PRO A 167 -3.02 -19.19 9.95
CA PRO A 167 -1.87 -18.90 10.82
C PRO A 167 -0.63 -18.41 10.07
N SER A 168 -0.47 -18.81 8.80
CA SER A 168 0.65 -18.42 7.95
C SER A 168 0.60 -16.98 7.47
N VAL A 169 -0.57 -16.34 7.47
CA VAL A 169 -0.71 -14.92 7.08
C VAL A 169 -0.06 -14.04 8.13
N ALA A 170 1.05 -13.39 7.75
CA ALA A 170 1.85 -12.55 8.63
C ALA A 170 1.52 -11.06 8.52
N THR A 171 0.98 -10.63 7.36
CA THR A 171 0.64 -9.21 7.11
C THR A 171 -0.66 -9.07 6.35
N VAL A 172 -1.33 -7.94 6.58
CA VAL A 172 -2.45 -7.46 5.76
C VAL A 172 -2.11 -6.06 5.25
N GLN A 173 -2.15 -5.89 3.93
CA GLN A 173 -2.03 -4.59 3.28
C GLN A 173 -3.43 -4.07 2.93
N VAL A 174 -3.78 -2.89 3.44
CA VAL A 174 -5.14 -2.33 3.37
C VAL A 174 -5.12 -0.84 3.02
N ILE A 175 -6.14 -0.37 2.31
CA ILE A 175 -6.37 1.07 2.11
C ILE A 175 -6.86 1.68 3.42
N PHE A 176 -6.08 2.60 3.97
CA PHE A 176 -6.46 3.36 5.15
C PHE A 176 -5.94 4.80 5.03
N ASN A 177 -6.82 5.77 5.11
CA ASN A 177 -6.52 7.20 5.00
C ASN A 177 -7.70 8.04 5.50
N LEU A 178 -7.60 9.35 5.44
CA LEU A 178 -8.65 10.28 5.90
C LEU A 178 -10.03 10.05 5.22
N PHE A 179 -10.05 9.36 4.05
CA PHE A 179 -11.26 9.01 3.30
C PHE A 179 -11.68 7.54 3.44
N ARG A 180 -10.90 6.73 4.16
CA ARG A 180 -11.18 5.29 4.38
C ARG A 180 -10.89 4.97 5.84
N GLN A 181 -11.88 5.14 6.73
CA GLN A 181 -11.71 5.04 8.18
C GLN A 181 -12.39 3.82 8.81
N ARG A 182 -12.82 2.83 8.02
CA ARG A 182 -13.47 1.61 8.53
C ARG A 182 -12.50 0.60 9.14
N PRO A 183 -11.27 0.38 8.64
CA PRO A 183 -10.40 -0.68 9.12
C PRO A 183 -10.16 -0.70 10.64
N PRO A 184 -10.03 0.44 11.37
CA PRO A 184 -9.87 0.43 12.83
C PRO A 184 -11.06 -0.10 13.63
N GLU A 185 -12.27 -0.15 13.06
CA GLU A 185 -13.47 -0.59 13.81
C GLU A 185 -13.35 -2.06 14.27
N LEU A 186 -12.74 -2.93 13.45
CA LEU A 186 -12.56 -4.33 13.80
C LEU A 186 -11.20 -4.90 13.33
N LEU A 187 -10.81 -4.69 12.06
CA LEU A 187 -9.65 -5.35 11.47
C LEU A 187 -8.35 -5.04 12.24
N PHE A 188 -8.12 -3.80 12.64
CA PHE A 188 -6.90 -3.42 13.35
C PHE A 188 -6.77 -4.17 14.67
N ARG A 189 -7.84 -4.21 15.46
CA ARG A 189 -7.87 -4.95 16.73
C ARG A 189 -7.63 -6.45 16.53
N GLU A 190 -8.29 -7.06 15.54
CA GLU A 190 -8.13 -8.50 15.29
C GLU A 190 -6.75 -8.85 14.71
N ALA A 191 -6.17 -7.99 13.88
CA ALA A 191 -4.80 -8.14 13.40
C ALA A 191 -3.78 -8.04 14.56
N ALA A 192 -3.92 -7.03 15.43
CA ALA A 192 -3.06 -6.87 16.60
C ALA A 192 -3.13 -8.09 17.53
N ARG A 193 -4.32 -8.60 17.84
CA ARG A 193 -4.52 -9.81 18.67
C ARG A 193 -3.81 -11.05 18.11
N ARG A 194 -3.68 -11.16 16.79
CA ARG A 194 -3.04 -12.27 16.09
C ARG A 194 -1.58 -11.98 15.73
N ASN A 195 -1.05 -10.84 16.16
CA ASN A 195 0.28 -10.34 15.79
C ASN A 195 0.49 -10.33 14.25
N VAL A 196 -0.52 -9.87 13.50
CA VAL A 196 -0.46 -9.65 12.06
C VAL A 196 -0.11 -8.21 11.78
N GLY A 197 0.92 -7.97 10.98
CA GLY A 197 1.38 -6.62 10.63
C GLY A 197 0.43 -5.93 9.66
N LEU A 198 0.14 -4.66 9.91
CA LEU A 198 -0.69 -3.84 9.03
C LEU A 198 0.18 -2.92 8.18
N ILE A 199 0.05 -3.05 6.86
CA ILE A 199 0.70 -2.20 5.86
C ILE A 199 -0.37 -1.30 5.24
N VAL A 200 -0.21 0.01 5.34
CA VAL A 200 -1.18 0.95 4.80
C VAL A 200 -0.79 1.38 3.39
N ARG A 201 -1.65 1.08 2.41
CA ARG A 201 -1.52 1.50 1.02
C ARG A 201 -2.46 2.65 0.67
N VAL A 202 -2.23 3.35 -0.45
CA VAL A 202 -3.02 4.49 -0.95
C VAL A 202 -3.25 5.57 0.13
N PRO A 203 -2.23 5.92 0.94
CA PRO A 203 -2.43 6.77 2.11
C PRO A 203 -2.87 8.20 1.77
N LEU A 204 -2.62 8.65 0.55
CA LEU A 204 -2.95 9.99 0.06
C LEU A 204 -4.13 10.00 -0.92
N ALA A 205 -4.96 8.94 -0.96
CA ALA A 205 -6.15 8.84 -1.82
C ALA A 205 -5.85 9.26 -3.28
N SER A 206 -4.87 8.59 -3.91
CA SER A 206 -4.40 8.87 -5.28
C SER A 206 -3.97 10.33 -5.50
N GLY A 207 -3.52 11.00 -4.45
CA GLY A 207 -3.04 12.37 -4.46
C GLY A 207 -4.07 13.44 -4.06
N LEU A 208 -5.36 13.11 -3.86
CA LEU A 208 -6.36 14.06 -3.36
C LEU A 208 -5.91 14.71 -2.04
N LEU A 209 -5.42 13.91 -1.11
CA LEU A 209 -4.97 14.35 0.20
C LEU A 209 -3.63 15.12 0.18
N THR A 210 -3.08 15.39 -0.99
CA THR A 210 -2.00 16.40 -1.12
C THR A 210 -2.52 17.82 -1.03
N GLY A 211 -3.82 18.04 -1.30
CA GLY A 211 -4.44 19.36 -1.35
C GLY A 211 -4.02 20.22 -2.56
N LYS A 212 -3.37 19.59 -3.57
CA LYS A 212 -2.85 20.28 -4.77
C LYS A 212 -3.81 20.25 -5.96
N PHE A 213 -4.85 19.42 -5.92
CA PHE A 213 -5.79 19.27 -7.01
C PHE A 213 -6.91 20.32 -6.97
N SER A 214 -7.44 20.63 -8.14
CA SER A 214 -8.54 21.58 -8.35
C SER A 214 -9.51 21.01 -9.39
N PRO A 215 -10.70 21.61 -9.58
CA PRO A 215 -11.61 21.20 -10.65
C PRO A 215 -11.00 21.26 -12.06
N GLN A 216 -9.95 22.06 -12.24
CA GLN A 216 -9.22 22.23 -13.50
C GLN A 216 -8.05 21.26 -13.65
N THR A 217 -7.77 20.42 -12.66
CA THR A 217 -6.70 19.43 -12.76
C THR A 217 -7.06 18.37 -13.81
N HIS A 218 -6.19 18.20 -14.79
CA HIS A 218 -6.32 17.20 -15.84
C HIS A 218 -5.39 16.03 -15.56
N PHE A 219 -5.88 14.82 -15.79
CA PHE A 219 -5.10 13.57 -15.74
C PHE A 219 -4.99 13.05 -17.17
N ALA A 220 -3.81 12.52 -17.54
CA ALA A 220 -3.58 11.92 -18.83
C ALA A 220 -4.55 10.71 -19.06
N PRO A 221 -4.96 10.40 -20.30
CA PRO A 221 -5.90 9.31 -20.56
C PRO A 221 -5.45 7.93 -20.04
N ASP A 222 -4.16 7.71 -19.97
CA ASP A 222 -3.50 6.51 -19.47
C ASP A 222 -3.24 6.52 -17.95
N ASP A 223 -3.55 7.63 -17.27
CA ASP A 223 -3.50 7.72 -15.81
C ASP A 223 -4.75 7.06 -15.20
N HIS A 224 -4.55 6.17 -14.18
CA HIS A 224 -5.67 5.50 -13.51
C HIS A 224 -6.71 6.48 -12.94
N ARG A 225 -6.29 7.70 -12.59
CA ARG A 225 -7.20 8.77 -12.12
C ARG A 225 -8.12 9.30 -13.22
N ALA A 226 -7.83 8.97 -14.50
CA ALA A 226 -8.70 9.21 -15.63
C ALA A 226 -9.49 7.95 -15.98
N PHE A 227 -8.82 6.82 -16.27
CA PHE A 227 -9.46 5.63 -16.83
C PHE A 227 -10.12 4.70 -15.80
N ASN A 228 -9.80 4.80 -14.52
CA ASN A 228 -10.35 3.90 -13.48
C ASN A 228 -11.22 4.63 -12.44
N ARG A 229 -11.88 5.70 -12.83
CA ARG A 229 -12.71 6.47 -11.86
C ARG A 229 -13.91 5.71 -11.34
N HIS A 230 -14.43 4.77 -12.11
CA HIS A 230 -15.61 3.98 -11.76
C HIS A 230 -15.27 2.49 -11.58
N GLY A 231 -13.99 2.11 -11.63
CA GLY A 231 -13.55 0.72 -11.51
C GLY A 231 -13.49 -0.03 -12.84
N GLU A 232 -13.16 0.65 -13.92
CA GLU A 232 -13.13 0.08 -15.28
C GLU A 232 -12.03 -0.98 -15.46
N ALA A 233 -10.92 -0.86 -14.73
CA ALA A 233 -9.78 -1.76 -14.86
C ALA A 233 -9.47 -2.55 -13.57
N PHE A 234 -9.73 -1.95 -12.40
CA PHE A 234 -9.53 -2.56 -11.08
C PHE A 234 -10.46 -1.90 -10.06
N ASP A 235 -10.46 -2.38 -8.81
CA ASP A 235 -11.41 -1.91 -7.80
C ASP A 235 -11.46 -0.37 -7.71
N LYS A 236 -12.67 0.19 -7.77
CA LYS A 236 -12.91 1.63 -7.70
C LYS A 236 -12.28 2.28 -6.46
N GLY A 237 -12.20 1.53 -5.35
CA GLY A 237 -11.62 2.00 -4.08
C GLY A 237 -10.14 2.37 -4.18
N GLU A 238 -9.43 1.88 -5.18
CA GLU A 238 -8.02 2.23 -5.40
C GLU A 238 -7.86 3.63 -6.03
N THR A 239 -8.91 4.17 -6.66
CA THR A 239 -8.89 5.52 -7.24
C THR A 239 -9.63 6.48 -6.32
N PHE A 240 -8.95 7.50 -5.83
CA PHE A 240 -9.48 8.51 -4.91
C PHE A 240 -10.17 7.92 -3.65
N ALA A 241 -9.72 6.74 -3.20
CA ALA A 241 -10.34 5.98 -2.11
C ALA A 241 -11.82 5.61 -2.35
N GLY A 242 -12.26 5.56 -3.61
CA GLY A 242 -13.65 5.29 -3.99
C GLY A 242 -14.59 6.50 -3.98
N VAL A 243 -14.07 7.69 -3.62
CA VAL A 243 -14.84 8.93 -3.54
C VAL A 243 -14.89 9.60 -4.92
N ASP A 244 -16.03 10.20 -5.24
CA ASP A 244 -16.11 11.02 -6.44
C ASP A 244 -15.21 12.26 -6.31
N TYR A 245 -14.68 12.71 -7.46
CA TYR A 245 -13.63 13.74 -7.48
C TYR A 245 -14.08 15.08 -6.90
N ALA A 246 -15.30 15.52 -7.20
CA ALA A 246 -15.83 16.80 -6.72
C ALA A 246 -16.04 16.78 -5.20
N THR A 247 -16.69 15.73 -4.69
CA THR A 247 -16.86 15.51 -3.24
C THR A 247 -15.52 15.40 -2.53
N GLY A 248 -14.53 14.73 -3.18
CA GLY A 248 -13.17 14.63 -2.65
C GLY A 248 -12.50 16.00 -2.52
N LEU A 249 -12.65 16.90 -3.49
CA LEU A 249 -12.12 18.27 -3.43
C LEU A 249 -12.77 19.10 -2.32
N GLU A 250 -14.10 19.00 -2.15
CA GLU A 250 -14.81 19.69 -1.06
C GLU A 250 -14.33 19.20 0.30
N ALA A 251 -14.22 17.88 0.49
CA ALA A 251 -13.71 17.30 1.72
C ALA A 251 -12.25 17.71 2.01
N VAL A 252 -11.40 17.78 0.98
CA VAL A 252 -10.02 18.27 1.11
C VAL A 252 -9.98 19.72 1.58
N ALA A 253 -10.83 20.60 1.03
CA ALA A 253 -10.90 22.01 1.44
C ALA A 253 -11.29 22.15 2.93
N GLU A 254 -12.25 21.33 3.39
CA GLU A 254 -12.64 21.31 4.81
C GLU A 254 -11.53 20.75 5.69
N LEU A 255 -10.84 19.68 5.28
CA LEU A 255 -9.71 19.14 6.01
C LEU A 255 -8.55 20.14 6.12
N GLN A 256 -8.26 20.91 5.07
CA GLN A 256 -7.26 21.96 5.13
C GLN A 256 -7.64 23.08 6.11
N ALA A 257 -8.93 23.41 6.18
CA ALA A 257 -9.42 24.40 7.16
C ALA A 257 -9.26 23.91 8.60
N VAL A 258 -9.57 22.63 8.85
CA VAL A 258 -9.50 21.99 10.18
C VAL A 258 -8.06 21.77 10.63
N LEU A 259 -7.21 21.23 9.75
CA LEU A 259 -5.83 20.88 10.09
C LEU A 259 -4.89 22.09 10.08
N GLY A 260 -5.30 23.18 9.44
CA GLY A 260 -4.50 24.40 9.35
C GLY A 260 -3.35 24.30 8.34
N LYS A 261 -2.51 25.33 8.28
CA LYS A 261 -1.43 25.52 7.28
C LYS A 261 -0.02 25.34 7.85
N GLN A 262 0.13 24.83 9.07
CA GLN A 262 1.42 24.66 9.73
C GLN A 262 2.31 23.58 9.09
N ALA A 263 1.72 22.68 8.33
CA ALA A 263 2.42 21.68 7.54
C ALA A 263 1.62 21.33 6.28
N PRO A 264 2.23 20.74 5.24
CA PRO A 264 1.51 20.24 4.07
C PRO A 264 0.43 19.22 4.46
N LEU A 265 -0.75 19.28 3.83
CA LEU A 265 -1.85 18.33 4.11
C LEU A 265 -1.40 16.89 3.96
N ALA A 266 -0.56 16.58 2.96
CA ALA A 266 -0.02 15.23 2.77
C ALA A 266 0.73 14.73 4.01
N ALA A 267 1.62 15.55 4.57
CA ALA A 267 2.37 15.19 5.78
C ALA A 267 1.43 15.00 6.99
N GLN A 268 0.43 15.87 7.15
CA GLN A 268 -0.56 15.75 8.21
C GLN A 268 -1.44 14.50 8.03
N ALA A 269 -1.82 14.15 6.80
CA ALA A 269 -2.57 12.93 6.49
C ALA A 269 -1.76 11.65 6.81
N LEU A 270 -0.48 11.63 6.44
CA LEU A 270 0.43 10.53 6.81
C LEU A 270 0.62 10.47 8.33
N ARG A 271 0.82 11.63 8.99
CA ARG A 271 0.94 11.69 10.46
C ARG A 271 -0.29 11.14 11.16
N TRP A 272 -1.50 11.44 10.66
CA TRP A 272 -2.74 10.91 11.19
C TRP A 272 -2.76 9.37 11.16
N ILE A 273 -2.31 8.75 10.06
CA ILE A 273 -2.22 7.29 9.97
C ILE A 273 -1.22 6.73 10.99
N LEU A 274 -0.08 7.38 11.18
CA LEU A 274 0.97 6.97 12.13
C LEU A 274 0.54 7.07 13.60
N MET A 275 -0.59 7.73 13.91
CA MET A 275 -1.15 7.77 15.26
C MET A 275 -1.85 6.48 15.68
N PHE A 276 -2.03 5.52 14.76
CA PHE A 276 -2.58 4.20 15.05
C PHE A 276 -1.43 3.24 15.34
N ASP A 277 -1.33 2.76 16.58
CA ASP A 277 -0.26 1.88 17.03
C ASP A 277 -0.28 0.51 16.32
N GLU A 278 -1.45 0.08 15.84
CA GLU A 278 -1.62 -1.17 15.08
C GLU A 278 -1.01 -1.10 13.68
N VAL A 279 -0.81 0.10 13.12
CA VAL A 279 -0.19 0.28 11.80
C VAL A 279 1.31 0.05 11.92
N SER A 280 1.82 -0.97 11.23
CA SER A 280 3.25 -1.27 11.18
C SER A 280 4.01 -0.30 10.30
N CYS A 281 3.49 -0.02 9.11
CA CYS A 281 4.07 0.98 8.19
C CYS A 281 3.06 1.51 7.19
N VAL A 282 3.41 2.65 6.62
CA VAL A 282 2.69 3.29 5.51
C VAL A 282 3.59 3.28 4.29
N ILE A 283 3.06 2.94 3.11
CA ILE A 283 3.81 2.84 1.86
C ILE A 283 3.36 3.90 0.83
N PRO A 284 3.56 5.21 1.08
CA PRO A 284 3.29 6.22 0.08
C PRO A 284 4.18 5.99 -1.16
N GLY A 285 3.61 6.23 -2.34
CA GLY A 285 4.38 6.25 -3.58
C GLY A 285 5.22 7.53 -3.70
N ALA A 286 6.24 7.47 -4.54
CA ALA A 286 7.02 8.62 -4.96
C ALA A 286 7.43 8.49 -6.43
N SER A 287 7.39 9.59 -7.18
CA SER A 287 7.89 9.70 -8.56
C SER A 287 9.15 10.56 -8.68
N SER A 288 9.67 11.04 -7.54
CA SER A 288 10.97 11.73 -7.45
C SER A 288 11.57 11.57 -6.04
N PRO A 289 12.90 11.76 -5.88
CA PRO A 289 13.57 11.79 -4.58
C PRO A 289 12.97 12.82 -3.61
N GLU A 290 12.57 13.99 -4.10
CA GLU A 290 11.99 15.06 -3.30
C GLU A 290 10.64 14.63 -2.68
N GLN A 291 9.85 13.81 -3.41
CA GLN A 291 8.61 13.27 -2.86
C GLN A 291 8.87 12.25 -1.75
N VAL A 292 9.94 11.46 -1.84
CA VAL A 292 10.36 10.57 -0.75
C VAL A 292 10.62 11.39 0.50
N LEU A 293 11.43 12.44 0.41
CA LEU A 293 11.76 13.31 1.55
C LEU A 293 10.52 14.03 2.10
N ALA A 294 9.65 14.53 1.23
CA ALA A 294 8.40 15.17 1.65
C ALA A 294 7.45 14.23 2.39
N ASN A 295 7.41 12.94 2.03
CA ASN A 295 6.62 11.95 2.78
C ASN A 295 7.19 11.72 4.20
N LEU A 296 8.50 11.84 4.37
CA LEU A 296 9.16 11.66 5.67
C LEU A 296 8.90 12.83 6.64
N GLU A 297 8.52 14.00 6.16
CA GLU A 297 8.13 15.12 7.04
C GLU A 297 7.06 14.72 8.06
N ALA A 298 6.20 13.74 7.71
CA ALA A 298 5.17 13.23 8.60
C ALA A 298 5.73 12.65 9.92
N THR A 299 6.96 12.12 9.91
CA THR A 299 7.59 11.53 11.09
C THR A 299 8.03 12.57 12.12
N GLU A 300 8.23 13.80 11.69
CA GLU A 300 8.67 14.92 12.52
C GLU A 300 7.51 15.76 13.08
N LEU A 301 6.29 15.55 12.55
CA LEU A 301 5.12 16.30 13.00
C LEU A 301 4.64 15.80 14.38
N PRO A 302 4.17 16.71 15.26
CA PRO A 302 3.48 16.31 16.47
C PRO A 302 2.20 15.53 16.14
N ALA A 303 1.68 14.81 17.12
CA ALA A 303 0.35 14.22 17.02
C ALA A 303 -0.70 15.31 16.80
N LEU A 304 -1.75 15.00 16.03
CA LEU A 304 -2.89 15.88 15.88
C LEU A 304 -3.58 16.09 17.23
N ALA A 305 -4.01 17.32 17.51
CA ALA A 305 -4.77 17.63 18.72
C ALA A 305 -6.15 16.94 18.72
N ALA A 306 -6.70 16.75 19.90
CA ALA A 306 -8.00 16.07 20.05
C ALA A 306 -9.12 16.77 19.24
N GLU A 307 -9.13 18.10 19.22
CA GLU A 307 -10.08 18.90 18.45
C GLU A 307 -9.92 18.68 16.94
N GLN A 308 -8.67 18.55 16.46
CA GLN A 308 -8.39 18.24 15.06
C GLN A 308 -8.88 16.83 14.69
N LEU A 309 -8.67 15.84 15.57
CA LEU A 309 -9.14 14.46 15.34
C LEU A 309 -10.67 14.40 15.27
N LEU A 310 -11.37 15.10 16.17
CA LEU A 310 -12.84 15.20 16.14
C LEU A 310 -13.31 15.85 14.85
N ALA A 311 -12.73 16.98 14.45
CA ALA A 311 -13.12 17.67 13.24
C ALA A 311 -12.82 16.87 11.96
N VAL A 312 -11.69 16.15 11.89
CA VAL A 312 -11.40 15.18 10.82
C VAL A 312 -12.48 14.10 10.76
N ARG A 313 -12.89 13.58 11.91
CA ARG A 313 -13.98 12.58 11.99
C ARG A 313 -15.32 13.14 11.51
N GLU A 314 -15.67 14.37 11.86
CA GLU A 314 -16.88 15.03 11.42
C GLU A 314 -16.92 15.23 9.90
N VAL A 315 -15.79 15.67 9.29
CA VAL A 315 -15.68 15.78 7.82
C VAL A 315 -15.90 14.42 7.17
N TYR A 316 -15.25 13.36 7.71
CA TYR A 316 -15.43 11.99 7.21
C TYR A 316 -16.88 11.53 7.31
N ASP A 317 -17.50 11.62 8.49
CA ASP A 317 -18.84 11.10 8.75
C ASP A 317 -19.91 11.81 7.89
N ARG A 318 -19.74 13.10 7.63
CA ARG A 318 -20.68 13.90 6.85
C ARG A 318 -20.49 13.76 5.34
N ARG A 319 -19.25 13.80 4.84
CA ARG A 319 -18.93 13.87 3.41
C ARG A 319 -18.61 12.54 2.77
N ILE A 320 -17.89 11.70 3.47
CA ILE A 320 -17.20 10.54 2.90
C ILE A 320 -17.86 9.23 3.30
N ARG A 321 -18.18 9.06 4.58
CA ARG A 321 -18.73 7.81 5.11
C ARG A 321 -19.93 7.27 4.35
N PRO A 322 -20.94 8.08 3.98
CA PRO A 322 -22.11 7.60 3.23
C PRO A 322 -21.75 6.98 1.87
N LEU A 323 -20.61 7.35 1.29
CA LEU A 323 -20.19 6.93 -0.05
C LEU A 323 -19.34 5.64 -0.02
N VAL A 324 -18.54 5.42 1.03
CA VAL A 324 -17.46 4.42 0.99
C VAL A 324 -17.49 3.43 2.16
N HIS A 325 -18.04 3.80 3.31
CA HIS A 325 -17.80 3.08 4.56
C HIS A 325 -18.30 1.62 4.54
N TYR A 326 -19.43 1.38 3.87
CA TYR A 326 -20.05 0.06 3.81
C TYR A 326 -19.70 -0.74 2.55
N THR A 327 -18.86 -0.17 1.67
CA THR A 327 -18.46 -0.83 0.41
C THR A 327 -17.20 -1.66 0.61
N TRP A 328 -16.30 -1.20 1.46
CA TRP A 328 -14.98 -1.80 1.61
C TRP A 328 -14.61 -2.12 3.06
#